data_9d90df46840d37eb425f856b33dd258e
#
_entry.id   9d90df46840d37eb425f856b33dd258e
#
_cell.length_a   1.000
_cell.length_b   1.000
_cell.length_c   1.000
_cell.angle_alpha   90.00
_cell.angle_beta   90.00
_cell.angle_gamma   90.00
#
_symmetry.space_group_name_H-M   'P 1'
#
loop_
_entity.id
_entity.type
_entity.pdbx_description
1 polymer ?
#
loop_
_entity_poly.entity_id
_entity_poly.type
_entity_poly.pdbx_seq_one_letter_code
_entity_poly.pdbx_strand_id
1 'polypeptide(L)'
;MKRDLLSRMEGTTFSPSYIDLALSRMVKSGALTKSGRGQYQISDGKKDFAPKLDSLSLELAGFFNKNLPFTRYCIYEGEWINPFMHHLAGNHLHYLEVEREAMDSVFERITTLGRTAYLRPDREFMYRYVDIHNSTAIIVKPLISESPLISVDSIPCPTMEKLIVDISKDPDFDYLQGSEFLHVLNNIKRIYRINEPKLLRYASRRSVREAIANALRETDHDID
;
A
#
# COMPACT_ATOMS: atom_id res chain seq x y z
N MET A 1 -28.22 -11.15 -3.78
CA MET A 1 -28.61 -10.38 -2.59
C MET A 1 -29.76 -9.40 -2.82
N LYS A 2 -29.76 -8.44 -3.81
CA LYS A 2 -30.93 -7.57 -4.05
C LYS A 2 -32.19 -8.37 -4.43
N ARG A 3 -32.08 -9.42 -5.30
CA ARG A 3 -33.18 -10.34 -5.65
C ARG A 3 -33.59 -11.21 -4.45
N ASP A 4 -32.62 -11.71 -3.66
CA ASP A 4 -32.92 -12.55 -2.49
C ASP A 4 -33.56 -11.74 -1.35
N LEU A 5 -33.16 -10.47 -1.15
CA LEU A 5 -33.84 -9.56 -0.21
C LEU A 5 -35.27 -9.29 -0.64
N LEU A 6 -35.52 -9.06 -1.93
CA LEU A 6 -36.86 -8.83 -2.45
C LEU A 6 -37.75 -10.08 -2.34
N SER A 7 -37.21 -11.30 -2.54
CA SER A 7 -37.96 -12.56 -2.43
C SER A 7 -38.27 -12.97 -0.96
N ARG A 8 -37.43 -12.54 0.00
CA ARG A 8 -37.65 -12.82 1.44
C ARG A 8 -38.57 -11.81 2.14
N MET A 9 -38.93 -10.72 1.47
CA MET A 9 -39.76 -9.64 1.99
C MET A 9 -41.19 -9.70 1.43
N GLU A 10 -41.69 -10.90 1.10
CA GLU A 10 -43.09 -11.09 0.74
C GLU A 10 -44.00 -10.62 1.91
N GLY A 11 -44.55 -9.42 1.77
CA GLY A 11 -45.44 -8.78 2.75
C GLY A 11 -45.14 -7.33 3.13
N THR A 12 -43.99 -6.79 2.76
CA THR A 12 -43.65 -5.37 3.01
C THR A 12 -43.34 -4.65 1.71
N THR A 13 -44.19 -3.70 1.33
CA THR A 13 -44.11 -2.89 0.10
C THR A 13 -43.01 -1.79 0.25
N PHE A 14 -41.76 -2.12 0.09
CA PHE A 14 -40.73 -1.09 -0.08
C PHE A 14 -40.53 -0.81 -1.56
N SER A 15 -40.52 0.47 -1.96
CA SER A 15 -40.22 0.83 -3.32
C SER A 15 -38.75 0.47 -3.70
N PRO A 16 -38.45 0.10 -4.96
CA PRO A 16 -37.07 -0.18 -5.39
C PRO A 16 -36.10 0.97 -5.09
N SER A 17 -36.57 2.22 -5.14
CA SER A 17 -35.80 3.42 -4.80
C SER A 17 -35.47 3.52 -3.31
N TYR A 18 -36.37 3.06 -2.44
CA TYR A 18 -36.07 2.99 -1.00
C TYR A 18 -34.98 1.97 -0.67
N ILE A 19 -35.01 0.81 -1.33
CA ILE A 19 -33.98 -0.22 -1.18
C ILE A 19 -32.62 0.29 -1.66
N ASP A 20 -32.58 0.98 -2.81
CA ASP A 20 -31.34 1.55 -3.33
C ASP A 20 -30.79 2.65 -2.41
N LEU A 21 -31.66 3.46 -1.81
CA LEU A 21 -31.29 4.47 -0.83
C LEU A 21 -30.76 3.83 0.47
N ALA A 22 -31.42 2.79 0.97
CA ALA A 22 -31.00 2.06 2.16
C ALA A 22 -29.62 1.40 1.96
N LEU A 23 -29.44 0.69 0.84
CA LEU A 23 -28.16 0.09 0.48
C LEU A 23 -27.04 1.15 0.34
N SER A 24 -27.35 2.29 -0.29
CA SER A 24 -26.41 3.41 -0.40
C SER A 24 -26.00 3.98 0.96
N ARG A 25 -26.95 4.12 1.89
CA ARG A 25 -26.68 4.54 3.28
C ARG A 25 -25.84 3.53 4.03
N MET A 26 -26.14 2.23 3.89
CA MET A 26 -25.37 1.16 4.52
C MET A 26 -23.92 1.07 3.97
N VAL A 27 -23.73 1.36 2.69
CA VAL A 27 -22.36 1.47 2.12
C VAL A 27 -21.65 2.71 2.67
N LYS A 28 -22.33 3.86 2.74
CA LYS A 28 -21.73 5.08 3.30
C LYS A 28 -21.40 4.96 4.79
N SER A 29 -22.20 4.23 5.55
CA SER A 29 -21.93 3.96 6.98
C SER A 29 -20.88 2.87 7.21
N GLY A 30 -20.39 2.20 6.15
CA GLY A 30 -19.45 1.10 6.26
C GLY A 30 -20.07 -0.24 6.69
N ALA A 31 -21.38 -0.34 6.83
CA ALA A 31 -22.06 -1.59 7.17
C ALA A 31 -22.08 -2.61 6.02
N LEU A 32 -22.06 -2.11 4.79
CA LEU A 32 -21.97 -2.92 3.58
C LEU A 32 -20.83 -2.47 2.69
N THR A 33 -20.26 -3.41 1.93
CA THR A 33 -19.36 -3.14 0.81
C THR A 33 -19.99 -3.59 -0.50
N LYS A 34 -19.74 -2.85 -1.58
CA LYS A 34 -20.22 -3.19 -2.92
C LYS A 34 -19.19 -4.07 -3.63
N SER A 35 -19.51 -5.33 -3.87
CA SER A 35 -18.64 -6.31 -4.52
C SER A 35 -18.82 -6.39 -6.04
N GLY A 36 -19.88 -5.72 -6.59
CA GLY A 36 -20.18 -5.69 -8.01
C GLY A 36 -21.47 -4.93 -8.31
N ARG A 37 -21.89 -4.90 -9.58
CA ARG A 37 -23.15 -4.26 -9.98
C ARG A 37 -24.35 -4.97 -9.33
N GLY A 38 -24.99 -4.30 -8.33
CA GLY A 38 -26.11 -4.85 -7.59
C GLY A 38 -25.74 -5.93 -6.57
N GLN A 39 -24.45 -6.15 -6.31
CA GLN A 39 -23.94 -7.10 -5.32
C GLN A 39 -23.39 -6.33 -4.11
N TYR A 40 -23.83 -6.73 -2.93
CA TYR A 40 -23.41 -6.16 -1.65
C TYR A 40 -23.09 -7.30 -0.69
N GLN A 41 -22.13 -7.09 0.17
CA GLN A 41 -21.77 -8.01 1.26
C GLN A 41 -21.68 -7.23 2.56
N ILE A 42 -21.87 -7.90 3.68
CA ILE A 42 -21.65 -7.29 5.00
C ILE A 42 -20.18 -6.87 5.06
N SER A 43 -19.96 -5.64 5.51
CA SER A 43 -18.59 -5.14 5.68
C SER A 43 -17.91 -5.96 6.77
N ASP A 44 -16.70 -6.34 6.52
CA ASP A 44 -15.80 -6.95 7.50
C ASP A 44 -15.19 -5.91 8.47
N GLY A 45 -15.63 -4.66 8.39
CA GLY A 45 -15.09 -3.53 9.15
C GLY A 45 -13.73 -3.02 8.62
N LYS A 46 -13.16 -3.70 7.64
CA LYS A 46 -11.85 -3.36 7.07
C LYS A 46 -11.96 -2.18 6.09
N LYS A 47 -10.95 -1.35 6.10
CA LYS A 47 -10.84 -0.16 5.25
C LYS A 47 -10.07 -0.49 3.98
N ASP A 48 -10.28 0.29 2.93
CA ASP A 48 -9.36 0.34 1.81
C ASP A 48 -8.17 1.25 2.18
N PHE A 49 -6.98 0.87 1.74
CA PHE A 49 -5.77 1.66 2.02
C PHE A 49 -5.81 2.96 1.20
N ALA A 50 -5.78 4.07 1.89
CA ALA A 50 -5.74 5.41 1.32
C ALA A 50 -4.75 6.27 2.13
N PRO A 51 -3.46 6.27 1.78
CA PRO A 51 -2.45 7.02 2.51
C PRO A 51 -2.62 8.52 2.30
N LYS A 52 -2.06 9.29 3.21
CA LYS A 52 -1.89 10.75 3.05
C LYS A 52 -0.44 11.01 2.70
N LEU A 53 -0.22 11.89 1.73
CA LEU A 53 1.09 12.34 1.31
C LEU A 53 1.50 13.57 2.12
N ASP A 54 2.76 13.60 2.52
CA ASP A 54 3.35 14.76 3.17
C ASP A 54 3.83 15.83 2.16
N SER A 55 4.42 16.90 2.65
CA SER A 55 4.89 18.02 1.82
C SER A 55 6.01 17.63 0.86
N LEU A 56 6.93 16.76 1.27
CA LEU A 56 8.04 16.32 0.42
C LEU A 56 7.56 15.39 -0.69
N SER A 57 6.66 14.47 -0.38
CA SER A 57 6.01 13.59 -1.37
C SER A 57 5.24 14.39 -2.42
N LEU A 58 4.53 15.46 -2.00
CA LEU A 58 3.83 16.38 -2.93
C LEU A 58 4.80 17.18 -3.78
N GLU A 59 5.92 17.66 -3.22
CA GLU A 59 6.97 18.35 -3.95
C GLU A 59 7.61 17.46 -5.02
N LEU A 60 7.95 16.22 -4.66
CA LEU A 60 8.48 15.23 -5.59
C LEU A 60 7.52 14.96 -6.73
N ALA A 61 6.25 14.77 -6.45
CA ALA A 61 5.22 14.57 -7.47
C ALA A 61 5.11 15.80 -8.41
N GLY A 62 5.14 17.00 -7.85
CA GLY A 62 5.17 18.24 -8.62
C GLY A 62 6.39 18.34 -9.55
N PHE A 63 7.56 17.89 -9.06
CA PHE A 63 8.77 17.81 -9.86
C PHE A 63 8.61 16.86 -11.06
N PHE A 64 8.03 15.66 -10.85
CA PHE A 64 7.78 14.70 -11.94
C PHE A 64 6.79 15.26 -12.96
N ASN A 65 5.68 15.80 -12.52
CA ASN A 65 4.65 16.36 -13.40
C ASN A 65 5.22 17.48 -14.30
N LYS A 66 6.13 18.29 -13.77
CA LYS A 66 6.72 19.41 -14.49
C LYS A 66 7.89 19.02 -15.41
N ASN A 67 8.78 18.14 -14.95
CA ASN A 67 10.07 17.91 -15.60
C ASN A 67 10.17 16.55 -16.27
N LEU A 68 9.38 15.56 -15.84
CA LEU A 68 9.44 14.18 -16.29
C LEU A 68 8.05 13.56 -16.48
N PRO A 69 7.14 14.22 -17.25
CA PRO A 69 5.71 13.85 -17.29
C PRO A 69 5.45 12.45 -17.89
N PHE A 70 6.42 11.87 -18.59
CA PHE A 70 6.31 10.54 -19.20
C PHE A 70 7.03 9.44 -18.42
N THR A 71 7.77 9.80 -17.36
CA THR A 71 8.48 8.84 -16.52
C THR A 71 7.52 8.20 -15.54
N ARG A 72 7.46 6.88 -15.55
CA ARG A 72 6.66 6.14 -14.57
C ARG A 72 7.38 6.15 -13.23
N TYR A 73 6.65 6.51 -12.18
CA TYR A 73 7.17 6.55 -10.82
C TYR A 73 6.13 6.09 -9.80
N CYS A 74 6.58 5.88 -8.58
CA CYS A 74 5.75 5.62 -7.42
C CYS A 74 6.40 6.28 -6.21
N ILE A 75 5.61 6.95 -5.38
CA ILE A 75 6.09 7.59 -4.14
C ILE A 75 5.41 6.95 -2.95
N TYR A 76 6.17 6.73 -1.88
CA TYR A 76 5.62 6.36 -0.58
C TYR A 76 6.56 6.75 0.57
N GLU A 77 6.04 6.69 1.78
CA GLU A 77 6.71 7.09 3.01
C GLU A 77 6.85 5.88 3.93
N GLY A 78 8.00 5.72 4.56
CA GLY A 78 8.24 4.67 5.55
C GLY A 78 7.27 4.75 6.73
N GLU A 79 6.83 5.96 7.06
CA GLU A 79 5.85 6.22 8.11
C GLU A 79 4.52 5.47 7.94
N TRP A 80 4.15 5.10 6.73
CA TRP A 80 2.89 4.38 6.51
C TRP A 80 2.88 2.98 7.11
N ILE A 81 4.06 2.42 7.42
CA ILE A 81 4.21 1.09 8.04
C ILE A 81 4.35 1.19 9.56
N ASN A 82 4.86 2.30 10.08
CA ASN A 82 5.13 2.48 11.50
C ASN A 82 3.94 2.13 12.43
N PRO A 83 2.67 2.46 12.11
CA PRO A 83 1.53 2.14 12.98
C PRO A 83 1.25 0.64 13.17
N PHE A 84 1.83 -0.23 12.33
CA PHE A 84 1.61 -1.67 12.39
C PHE A 84 2.70 -2.43 13.13
N MET A 85 3.80 -1.76 13.47
CA MET A 85 4.95 -2.34 14.14
C MET A 85 4.71 -2.51 15.63
N HIS A 86 5.31 -3.54 16.23
CA HIS A 86 5.32 -3.70 17.68
C HIS A 86 6.32 -2.75 18.33
N HIS A 87 7.50 -2.64 17.76
CA HIS A 87 8.54 -1.71 18.19
C HIS A 87 8.65 -0.56 17.18
N LEU A 88 8.49 0.67 17.65
CA LEU A 88 8.59 1.86 16.81
C LEU A 88 10.04 2.05 16.36
N ALA A 89 10.40 1.49 15.21
CA ALA A 89 11.68 1.80 14.56
C ALA A 89 11.71 3.23 14.00
N GLY A 90 10.54 3.81 13.75
CA GLY A 90 10.43 5.21 13.30
C GLY A 90 11.07 5.43 11.93
N ASN A 91 10.70 4.63 10.93
CA ASN A 91 11.15 4.87 9.56
C ASN A 91 10.44 6.10 9.00
N HIS A 92 11.20 7.16 8.76
CA HIS A 92 10.73 8.44 8.21
C HIS A 92 11.24 8.70 6.79
N LEU A 93 11.90 7.73 6.16
CA LEU A 93 12.42 7.85 4.81
C LEU A 93 11.30 8.00 3.78
N HIS A 94 11.60 8.76 2.73
CA HIS A 94 10.79 8.80 1.53
C HIS A 94 11.34 7.83 0.48
N TYR A 95 10.45 7.15 -0.19
CA TYR A 95 10.79 6.18 -1.22
C TYR A 95 10.28 6.66 -2.56
N LEU A 96 11.18 6.76 -3.51
CA LEU A 96 10.89 7.12 -4.88
C LEU A 96 11.30 5.97 -5.80
N GLU A 97 10.32 5.24 -6.27
CA GLU A 97 10.57 4.22 -7.28
C GLU A 97 10.33 4.81 -8.66
N VAL A 98 11.27 4.56 -9.58
CA VAL A 98 11.19 5.02 -10.96
C VAL A 98 11.59 3.91 -11.91
N GLU A 99 11.16 4.00 -13.18
CA GLU A 99 11.63 3.04 -14.19
C GLU A 99 13.16 3.06 -14.25
N ARG A 100 13.72 1.86 -14.48
CA ARG A 100 15.15 1.59 -14.34
C ARG A 100 16.01 2.54 -15.17
N GLU A 101 15.55 2.86 -16.36
CA GLU A 101 16.25 3.71 -17.33
C GLU A 101 16.33 5.18 -16.89
N ALA A 102 15.41 5.62 -16.04
CA ALA A 102 15.35 6.99 -15.56
C ALA A 102 16.08 7.20 -14.21
N MET A 103 16.46 6.12 -13.52
CA MET A 103 16.92 6.20 -12.13
C MET A 103 18.12 7.11 -11.91
N ASP A 104 19.17 6.94 -12.70
CA ASP A 104 20.40 7.72 -12.52
C ASP A 104 20.14 9.20 -12.79
N SER A 105 19.39 9.52 -13.84
CA SER A 105 18.99 10.89 -14.17
C SER A 105 18.10 11.53 -13.10
N VAL A 106 17.17 10.78 -12.54
CA VAL A 106 16.29 11.26 -11.45
C VAL A 106 17.10 11.50 -10.19
N PHE A 107 17.98 10.58 -9.83
CA PHE A 107 18.85 10.71 -8.66
C PHE A 107 19.74 11.96 -8.76
N GLU A 108 20.42 12.16 -9.91
CA GLU A 108 21.25 13.33 -10.15
C GLU A 108 20.46 14.64 -10.01
N ARG A 109 19.25 14.70 -10.57
CA ARG A 109 18.40 15.89 -10.47
C ARG A 109 17.97 16.18 -9.04
N ILE A 110 17.59 15.15 -8.27
CA ILE A 110 17.17 15.29 -6.86
C ILE A 110 18.34 15.81 -6.01
N THR A 111 19.55 15.26 -6.20
CA THR A 111 20.74 15.71 -5.49
C THR A 111 21.16 17.13 -5.88
N THR A 112 21.01 17.50 -7.15
CA THR A 112 21.26 18.87 -7.64
C THR A 112 20.29 19.90 -7.01
N LEU A 113 19.08 19.47 -6.62
CA LEU A 113 18.15 20.31 -5.86
C LEU A 113 18.52 20.42 -4.36
N GLY A 114 19.67 19.88 -3.95
CA GLY A 114 20.16 19.93 -2.58
C GLY A 114 19.44 18.96 -1.63
N ARG A 115 18.74 17.94 -2.17
CA ARG A 115 18.07 16.92 -1.36
C ARG A 115 19.01 15.78 -1.02
N THR A 116 18.92 15.27 0.21
CA THR A 116 19.61 14.03 0.60
C THR A 116 18.94 12.85 -0.09
N ALA A 117 19.67 12.17 -0.97
CA ALA A 117 19.14 11.01 -1.67
C ALA A 117 20.18 9.88 -1.72
N TYR A 118 19.68 8.64 -1.76
CA TYR A 118 20.49 7.43 -1.87
C TYR A 118 19.98 6.58 -3.02
N LEU A 119 20.89 6.18 -3.90
CA LEU A 119 20.55 5.40 -5.09
C LEU A 119 20.74 3.91 -4.84
N ARG A 120 19.64 3.16 -4.79
CA ARG A 120 19.64 1.69 -4.59
C ARG A 120 20.60 1.24 -3.50
N PRO A 121 20.50 1.78 -2.28
CA PRO A 121 21.38 1.35 -1.21
C PRO A 121 21.19 -0.15 -0.96
N ASP A 122 22.29 -0.87 -0.80
CA ASP A 122 22.25 -2.25 -0.33
C ASP A 122 22.11 -2.31 1.20
N ARG A 123 22.02 -3.53 1.75
CA ARG A 123 21.86 -3.74 3.19
C ARG A 123 22.98 -3.12 4.01
N GLU A 124 24.22 -3.28 3.57
CA GLU A 124 25.39 -2.74 4.30
C GLU A 124 25.40 -1.22 4.28
N PHE A 125 25.09 -0.63 3.13
CA PHE A 125 24.98 0.81 2.98
C PHE A 125 23.83 1.39 3.83
N MET A 126 22.66 0.76 3.81
CA MET A 126 21.52 1.14 4.67
C MET A 126 21.95 1.16 6.13
N TYR A 127 22.55 0.09 6.61
CA TYR A 127 22.94 -0.03 8.01
C TYR A 127 24.00 1.00 8.44
N ARG A 128 24.96 1.31 7.57
CA ARG A 128 26.12 2.17 7.92
C ARG A 128 25.89 3.65 7.70
N TYR A 129 25.09 4.03 6.70
CA TYR A 129 25.11 5.40 6.18
C TYR A 129 23.71 6.04 6.09
N VAL A 130 22.64 5.28 6.23
CA VAL A 130 21.28 5.81 6.11
C VAL A 130 20.67 5.94 7.50
N ASP A 131 20.39 7.17 7.89
CA ASP A 131 19.57 7.43 9.08
C ASP A 131 18.10 7.30 8.69
N ILE A 132 17.45 6.23 9.17
CA ILE A 132 16.03 5.96 8.89
C ILE A 132 15.09 6.98 9.55
N HIS A 133 15.58 7.78 10.51
CA HIS A 133 14.81 8.85 11.15
C HIS A 133 14.87 10.17 10.39
N ASN A 134 15.66 10.25 9.32
CA ASN A 134 15.77 11.46 8.52
C ASN A 134 14.55 11.61 7.58
N SER A 135 13.58 12.40 7.99
CA SER A 135 12.34 12.67 7.24
C SER A 135 12.54 13.46 5.94
N THR A 136 13.76 13.87 5.61
CA THR A 136 14.07 14.55 4.35
C THR A 136 14.90 13.69 3.40
N ALA A 137 15.29 12.48 3.81
CA ALA A 137 16.07 11.57 3.00
C ALA A 137 15.19 10.75 2.03
N ILE A 138 15.67 10.59 0.83
CA ILE A 138 14.96 9.95 -0.29
C ILE A 138 15.74 8.71 -0.74
N ILE A 139 15.10 7.57 -0.73
CA ILE A 139 15.61 6.33 -1.33
C ILE A 139 15.10 6.24 -2.77
N VAL A 140 16.00 6.32 -3.73
CA VAL A 140 15.68 6.14 -5.16
C VAL A 140 15.96 4.70 -5.57
N LYS A 141 14.93 3.99 -6.02
CA LYS A 141 15.03 2.58 -6.39
C LYS A 141 14.16 2.22 -7.61
N PRO A 142 14.36 1.03 -8.24
CA PRO A 142 13.64 0.70 -9.45
C PRO A 142 12.17 0.37 -9.17
N LEU A 143 11.26 0.97 -9.94
CA LEU A 143 9.87 0.55 -9.99
C LEU A 143 9.78 -0.81 -10.68
N ILE A 144 9.37 -1.80 -9.93
CA ILE A 144 9.22 -3.17 -10.44
C ILE A 144 8.04 -3.24 -11.42
N SER A 145 8.22 -3.96 -12.52
CA SER A 145 7.15 -4.15 -13.50
C SER A 145 5.92 -4.81 -12.87
N GLU A 146 4.74 -4.37 -13.29
CA GLU A 146 3.44 -4.85 -12.75
C GLU A 146 3.24 -4.60 -11.25
N SER A 147 4.00 -3.66 -10.67
CA SER A 147 3.75 -3.19 -9.30
C SER A 147 2.31 -2.73 -9.15
N PRO A 148 1.55 -3.24 -8.17
CA PRO A 148 0.20 -2.78 -7.94
C PRO A 148 0.22 -1.38 -7.30
N LEU A 149 -0.28 -0.41 -8.06
CA LEU A 149 -0.35 1.00 -7.66
C LEU A 149 -1.79 1.48 -7.53
N ILE A 150 -1.97 2.49 -6.70
CA ILE A 150 -3.18 3.31 -6.58
C ILE A 150 -2.83 4.76 -6.90
N SER A 151 -3.83 5.54 -7.28
CA SER A 151 -3.68 6.99 -7.47
C SER A 151 -4.25 7.71 -6.26
N VAL A 152 -3.44 8.51 -5.59
CA VAL A 152 -3.83 9.40 -4.49
C VAL A 152 -3.60 10.82 -4.98
N ASP A 153 -4.65 11.61 -5.12
CA ASP A 153 -4.59 12.98 -5.67
C ASP A 153 -3.80 13.05 -7.00
N SER A 154 -4.03 12.07 -7.88
CA SER A 154 -3.31 11.87 -9.17
C SER A 154 -1.83 11.48 -9.03
N ILE A 155 -1.34 11.18 -7.84
CA ILE A 155 0.02 10.74 -7.57
C ILE A 155 0.04 9.21 -7.46
N PRO A 156 0.92 8.50 -8.20
CA PRO A 156 1.02 7.04 -8.11
C PRO A 156 1.69 6.63 -6.79
N CYS A 157 0.94 5.89 -5.99
CA CYS A 157 1.36 5.33 -4.70
C CYS A 157 1.24 3.81 -4.71
N PRO A 158 1.96 3.08 -3.86
CA PRO A 158 1.80 1.63 -3.75
C PRO A 158 0.43 1.27 -3.16
N THR A 159 -0.13 0.15 -3.56
CA THR A 159 -1.20 -0.48 -2.79
C THR A 159 -0.64 -1.13 -1.53
N MET A 160 -1.51 -1.49 -0.58
CA MET A 160 -1.07 -2.21 0.63
C MET A 160 -0.43 -3.56 0.28
N GLU A 161 -0.93 -4.24 -0.75
CA GLU A 161 -0.35 -5.51 -1.22
C GLU A 161 1.10 -5.33 -1.70
N LYS A 162 1.41 -4.21 -2.38
CA LYS A 162 2.78 -3.90 -2.77
C LYS A 162 3.65 -3.67 -1.55
N LEU A 163 3.20 -2.85 -0.62
CA LEU A 163 3.95 -2.55 0.61
C LEU A 163 4.27 -3.83 1.39
N ILE A 164 3.30 -4.73 1.60
CA ILE A 164 3.51 -6.01 2.30
C ILE A 164 4.64 -6.82 1.64
N VAL A 165 4.65 -6.92 0.31
CA VAL A 165 5.69 -7.68 -0.39
C VAL A 165 7.05 -6.99 -0.29
N ASP A 166 7.11 -5.68 -0.44
CA ASP A 166 8.37 -4.94 -0.42
C ASP A 166 9.01 -4.96 0.97
N ILE A 167 8.25 -4.74 2.04
CA ILE A 167 8.77 -4.83 3.41
C ILE A 167 9.26 -6.24 3.78
N SER A 168 8.77 -7.29 3.11
CA SER A 168 9.24 -8.66 3.35
C SER A 168 10.59 -8.96 2.70
N LYS A 169 11.06 -8.11 1.79
CA LYS A 169 12.23 -8.42 0.95
C LYS A 169 13.27 -7.32 0.88
N ASP A 170 12.86 -6.07 0.87
CA ASP A 170 13.79 -4.96 0.60
C ASP A 170 14.72 -4.71 1.79
N PRO A 171 16.02 -4.47 1.55
CA PRO A 171 16.99 -4.26 2.62
C PRO A 171 16.67 -3.03 3.48
N ASP A 172 15.92 -2.08 2.94
CA ASP A 172 15.45 -0.89 3.65
C ASP A 172 14.53 -1.24 4.84
N PHE A 173 13.96 -2.45 4.85
CA PHE A 173 13.04 -2.96 5.86
C PHE A 173 13.56 -4.21 6.58
N ASP A 174 14.87 -4.40 6.61
CA ASP A 174 15.48 -5.56 7.26
C ASP A 174 15.12 -5.71 8.75
N TYR A 175 14.86 -4.60 9.42
CA TYR A 175 14.38 -4.56 10.79
C TYR A 175 12.96 -5.13 10.98
N LEU A 176 12.21 -5.38 9.91
CA LEU A 176 10.87 -5.98 9.92
C LEU A 176 10.87 -7.48 9.61
N GLN A 177 12.01 -8.16 9.64
CA GLN A 177 12.08 -9.57 9.29
C GLN A 177 11.64 -10.49 10.45
N GLY A 178 11.33 -11.75 10.11
CA GLY A 178 10.95 -12.77 11.10
C GLY A 178 9.59 -12.52 11.75
N SER A 179 9.51 -12.62 13.07
CA SER A 179 8.28 -12.46 13.83
C SER A 179 7.69 -11.06 13.74
N GLU A 180 8.52 -10.02 13.55
CA GLU A 180 8.03 -8.65 13.41
C GLU A 180 7.23 -8.49 12.10
N PHE A 181 7.67 -9.12 11.00
CA PHE A 181 6.91 -9.13 9.75
C PHE A 181 5.53 -9.76 9.92
N LEU A 182 5.44 -10.89 10.61
CA LEU A 182 4.16 -11.57 10.89
C LEU A 182 3.24 -10.67 11.72
N HIS A 183 3.80 -9.98 12.71
CA HIS A 183 3.05 -9.04 13.53
C HIS A 183 2.50 -7.86 12.68
N VAL A 184 3.35 -7.25 11.86
CA VAL A 184 2.97 -6.18 10.94
C VAL A 184 1.88 -6.66 9.97
N LEU A 185 2.05 -7.84 9.36
CA LEU A 185 1.08 -8.41 8.43
C LEU A 185 -0.28 -8.65 9.11
N ASN A 186 -0.28 -9.20 10.33
CA ASN A 186 -1.49 -9.43 11.10
C ASN A 186 -2.22 -8.12 11.40
N ASN A 187 -1.50 -7.10 11.87
CA ASN A 187 -2.06 -5.78 12.15
C ASN A 187 -2.64 -5.12 10.89
N ILE A 188 -1.96 -5.21 9.75
CA ILE A 188 -2.47 -4.72 8.47
C ILE A 188 -3.76 -5.45 8.07
N LYS A 189 -3.79 -6.79 8.17
CA LYS A 189 -4.97 -7.62 7.83
C LYS A 189 -6.19 -7.32 8.71
N ARG A 190 -5.97 -6.91 9.96
CA ARG A 190 -7.06 -6.51 10.87
C ARG A 190 -7.71 -5.18 10.47
N ILE A 191 -6.97 -4.26 9.86
CA ILE A 191 -7.40 -2.90 9.56
C ILE A 191 -7.80 -2.73 8.10
N TYR A 192 -7.02 -3.31 7.19
CA TYR A 192 -7.18 -3.12 5.75
C TYR A 192 -7.65 -4.35 5.01
N ARG A 193 -8.42 -4.10 3.97
CA ARG A 193 -8.82 -5.14 3.01
C ARG A 193 -7.65 -5.45 2.09
N ILE A 194 -7.21 -6.70 2.07
CA ILE A 194 -6.10 -7.19 1.24
C ILE A 194 -6.64 -8.05 0.11
N ASN A 195 -6.24 -7.75 -1.11
CA ASN A 195 -6.51 -8.57 -2.27
C ASN A 195 -5.40 -9.63 -2.40
N GLU A 196 -5.59 -10.81 -1.79
CA GLU A 196 -4.59 -11.88 -1.78
C GLU A 196 -4.15 -12.34 -3.18
N PRO A 197 -5.05 -12.53 -4.19
CA PRO A 197 -4.62 -12.84 -5.54
C PRO A 197 -3.66 -11.79 -6.12
N LYS A 198 -3.90 -10.49 -5.87
CA LYS A 198 -3.03 -9.39 -6.29
C LYS A 198 -1.70 -9.43 -5.54
N LEU A 199 -1.73 -9.62 -4.22
CA LEU A 199 -0.57 -9.78 -3.35
C LEU A 199 0.34 -10.89 -3.85
N LEU A 200 -0.20 -12.11 -4.02
CA LEU A 200 0.56 -13.29 -4.42
C LEU A 200 1.11 -13.19 -5.85
N ARG A 201 0.41 -12.51 -6.76
CA ARG A 201 0.93 -12.23 -8.10
C ARG A 201 2.15 -11.33 -8.04
N TYR A 202 2.09 -10.24 -7.27
CA TYR A 202 3.24 -9.36 -7.11
C TYR A 202 4.38 -10.03 -6.33
N ALA A 203 4.09 -10.83 -5.30
CA ALA A 203 5.07 -11.63 -4.60
C ALA A 203 5.81 -12.62 -5.55
N SER A 204 5.12 -13.16 -6.56
CA SER A 204 5.77 -13.98 -7.61
C SER A 204 6.79 -13.16 -8.42
N ARG A 205 6.44 -11.93 -8.80
CA ARG A 205 7.36 -11.00 -9.49
C ARG A 205 8.59 -10.68 -8.67
N ARG A 206 8.43 -10.66 -7.35
CA ARG A 206 9.49 -10.38 -6.38
C ARG A 206 10.23 -11.64 -5.92
N SER A 207 9.87 -12.84 -6.42
CA SER A 207 10.45 -14.15 -6.04
C SER A 207 10.31 -14.47 -4.54
N VAL A 208 9.22 -14.02 -3.90
CA VAL A 208 8.91 -14.27 -2.48
C VAL A 208 7.51 -14.86 -2.26
N ARG A 209 6.90 -15.43 -3.31
CA ARG A 209 5.52 -15.95 -3.26
C ARG A 209 5.30 -16.97 -2.13
N GLU A 210 6.22 -17.94 -1.98
CA GLU A 210 6.07 -18.99 -0.97
C GLU A 210 6.17 -18.41 0.46
N ALA A 211 7.13 -17.52 0.68
CA ALA A 211 7.31 -16.85 1.98
C ALA A 211 6.04 -16.07 2.37
N ILE A 212 5.50 -15.29 1.43
CA ILE A 212 4.26 -14.53 1.66
C ILE A 212 3.07 -15.47 1.87
N ALA A 213 2.92 -16.55 1.09
CA ALA A 213 1.83 -17.49 1.26
C ALA A 213 1.89 -18.23 2.62
N ASN A 214 3.09 -18.52 3.13
CA ASN A 214 3.28 -19.08 4.46
C ASN A 214 2.89 -18.07 5.54
N ALA A 215 3.36 -16.83 5.45
CA ALA A 215 3.03 -15.78 6.40
C ALA A 215 1.51 -15.50 6.46
N LEU A 216 0.81 -15.52 5.32
CA LEU A 216 -0.65 -15.38 5.29
C LEU A 216 -1.33 -16.51 6.08
N ARG A 217 -0.90 -17.77 5.89
CA ARG A 217 -1.45 -18.92 6.61
C ARG A 217 -1.21 -18.85 8.12
N GLU A 218 0.00 -18.46 8.54
CA GLU A 218 0.32 -18.29 9.96
C GLU A 218 -0.56 -17.24 10.60
N THR A 219 -0.77 -16.09 9.94
CA THR A 219 -1.62 -15.01 10.46
C THR A 219 -3.13 -15.29 10.40
N ASP A 220 -3.60 -16.30 9.65
CA ASP A 220 -5.02 -16.70 9.65
C ASP A 220 -5.37 -17.57 10.86
N HIS A 221 -4.40 -18.31 11.42
CA HIS A 221 -4.59 -19.15 12.61
C HIS A 221 -4.62 -18.34 13.92
N ASP A 222 -4.13 -17.11 13.95
CA ASP A 222 -4.11 -16.24 15.13
C ASP A 222 -5.41 -15.42 15.32
N ILE A 223 -6.40 -15.58 14.46
CA ILE A 223 -7.65 -14.80 14.46
C ILE A 223 -8.84 -15.61 15.05
N ASP A 224 -8.69 -16.89 15.31
CA ASP A 224 -9.66 -17.75 16.00
C ASP A 224 -9.38 -17.79 17.53
#